data_9333a5407fa0fba36dfde53a3d042aa8
#
_entry.id   9333a5407fa0fba36dfde53a3d042aa8
#
_cell.length_a   1.000
_cell.length_b   1.000
_cell.length_c   1.000
_cell.angle_alpha   90.00
_cell.angle_beta   90.00
_cell.angle_gamma   90.00
#
_symmetry.space_group_name_H-M   'P 1'
#
loop_
_entity.id
_entity.type
_entity.pdbx_description
1 polymer ?
#
loop_
_entity_poly.entity_id
_entity_poly.type
_entity_poly.pdbx_seq_one_letter_code
_entity_poly.pdbx_strand_id
1 'polypeptide(L)'
;MKLIQLPLFILTVLFVFSCDKKEAVPANVEIQSFVWKGLNAYYLWQEEIEDLSDRRFTSDQQLFNYLQGYENPVNLFENLLYQRGITDKWSWIVDDYIALEQAFQGTTETTGMEFGLNSFINDTSKLFGYVRYVVTGTDAENKGITRGMLFTEVNGTQITKNNYRNLLFSKENSYTITLANYNNGSPITNGTTITLNKSQYTENPIHKSTIFNEGGKKIGYLMYNSFTTDFDDELNNEFATFKNEGITDLIIDLRYNGGGSVRTATYLASMITGQFNNQVFASQRWNKKIMNHLNTSNFTNNFTDKIDNKIVNQTIHSVGLENIYFITTNSSASASELLINGLTPYINVKQVGTKTHGKYVGSTTLYDSPNYTRKDVNPNHNWAMQPIVLEVVNKDGTNSKDGFSPTVELPENFDNLGILGDRNEPLLERTITLITTGSRGFSSLNTFDAPKEFSNSKLHTPTRNNMYVELK
;
A
#
# COMPACT_ATOMS: atom_id res chain seq x y z
N MET A 1 38.98 -65.72 58.44
CA MET A 1 38.68 -64.89 57.27
C MET A 1 37.65 -63.84 57.68
N LYS A 2 38.07 -62.59 57.86
CA LYS A 2 37.13 -61.49 58.18
C LYS A 2 36.77 -60.81 56.88
N LEU A 3 35.46 -60.76 56.53
CA LEU A 3 34.97 -59.96 55.46
C LEU A 3 34.87 -58.51 55.91
N ILE A 4 35.56 -57.65 55.15
CA ILE A 4 35.45 -56.19 55.26
C ILE A 4 34.26 -55.75 54.36
N GLN A 5 33.24 -55.21 55.01
CA GLN A 5 32.15 -54.53 54.30
C GLN A 5 32.57 -53.09 54.02
N LEU A 6 32.59 -52.73 52.71
CA LEU A 6 32.82 -51.37 52.22
C LEU A 6 31.46 -50.64 52.11
N PRO A 7 31.22 -49.46 52.70
CA PRO A 7 29.95 -48.76 52.51
C PRO A 7 29.96 -48.04 51.16
N LEU A 8 28.93 -48.35 50.35
CA LEU A 8 28.63 -47.67 49.08
C LEU A 8 28.04 -46.30 49.37
N PHE A 9 28.83 -45.25 49.14
CA PHE A 9 28.37 -43.85 49.21
C PHE A 9 27.59 -43.49 47.91
N ILE A 10 26.25 -43.49 47.96
CA ILE A 10 25.40 -43.01 46.84
C ILE A 10 25.43 -41.48 46.86
N LEU A 11 26.17 -40.89 45.92
CA LEU A 11 26.19 -39.47 45.67
C LEU A 11 24.93 -39.09 44.88
N THR A 12 23.89 -38.61 45.58
CA THR A 12 22.68 -38.08 44.94
C THR A 12 22.98 -36.73 44.35
N VAL A 13 23.21 -36.65 43.02
CA VAL A 13 23.30 -35.41 42.27
C VAL A 13 21.88 -34.84 42.11
N LEU A 14 21.53 -33.86 42.90
CA LEU A 14 20.34 -33.03 42.74
C LEU A 14 20.52 -32.18 41.48
N PHE A 15 19.92 -32.62 40.35
CA PHE A 15 19.68 -31.74 39.20
C PHE A 15 18.65 -30.70 39.61
N VAL A 16 19.11 -29.52 39.97
CA VAL A 16 18.24 -28.34 40.09
C VAL A 16 17.90 -27.93 38.66
N PHE A 17 16.74 -28.40 38.12
CA PHE A 17 16.15 -27.80 36.96
C PHE A 17 15.68 -26.41 37.40
N SER A 18 16.49 -25.40 37.10
CA SER A 18 16.04 -24.02 37.12
C SER A 18 15.04 -23.88 35.96
N CYS A 19 13.76 -24.04 36.24
CA CYS A 19 12.73 -23.52 35.40
C CYS A 19 12.80 -22.00 35.51
N ASP A 20 13.42 -21.34 34.54
CA ASP A 20 13.29 -19.90 34.39
C ASP A 20 11.79 -19.61 34.17
N LYS A 21 11.09 -19.26 35.23
CA LYS A 21 9.75 -18.69 35.13
C LYS A 21 9.90 -17.36 34.39
N LYS A 22 9.41 -17.29 33.13
CA LYS A 22 9.26 -16.02 32.44
C LYS A 22 8.51 -15.07 33.37
N GLU A 23 9.11 -13.94 33.69
CA GLU A 23 8.45 -12.92 34.48
C GLU A 23 7.23 -12.40 33.74
N ALA A 24 6.12 -12.20 34.47
CA ALA A 24 4.94 -11.58 33.89
C ALA A 24 5.26 -10.14 33.46
N VAL A 25 4.85 -9.77 32.26
CA VAL A 25 5.05 -8.40 31.76
C VAL A 25 4.29 -7.42 32.68
N PRO A 26 4.95 -6.41 33.27
CA PRO A 26 4.27 -5.39 34.06
C PRO A 26 3.24 -4.63 33.21
N ALA A 27 2.05 -4.35 33.77
CA ALA A 27 0.97 -3.70 33.04
C ALA A 27 1.34 -2.32 32.45
N ASN A 28 2.24 -1.59 33.13
CA ASN A 28 2.71 -0.28 32.67
C ASN A 28 3.65 -0.30 31.45
N VAL A 29 4.08 -1.48 31.00
CA VAL A 29 4.93 -1.67 29.80
C VAL A 29 4.38 -2.77 28.86
N GLU A 30 3.12 -3.14 29.02
CA GLU A 30 2.48 -4.21 28.26
C GLU A 30 2.56 -3.92 26.75
N ILE A 31 2.12 -2.74 26.32
CA ILE A 31 2.14 -2.33 24.93
C ILE A 31 3.57 -2.16 24.41
N GLN A 32 4.45 -1.56 25.19
CA GLN A 32 5.88 -1.42 24.83
C GLN A 32 6.55 -2.80 24.68
N SER A 33 6.19 -3.76 25.52
CA SER A 33 6.66 -5.14 25.41
C SER A 33 6.21 -5.81 24.11
N PHE A 34 4.94 -5.62 23.75
CA PHE A 34 4.43 -6.06 22.45
C PHE A 34 5.19 -5.42 21.29
N VAL A 35 5.40 -4.09 21.32
CA VAL A 35 6.14 -3.36 20.29
C VAL A 35 7.55 -3.93 20.12
N TRP A 36 8.30 -4.05 21.21
CA TRP A 36 9.68 -4.55 21.16
C TRP A 36 9.75 -5.98 20.64
N LYS A 37 8.93 -6.89 21.18
CA LYS A 37 8.93 -8.31 20.80
C LYS A 37 8.52 -8.51 19.35
N GLY A 38 7.52 -7.78 18.88
CA GLY A 38 7.05 -7.84 17.48
C GLY A 38 8.12 -7.35 16.50
N LEU A 39 8.78 -6.22 16.80
CA LEU A 39 9.88 -5.72 15.97
C LEU A 39 11.11 -6.64 16.02
N ASN A 40 11.48 -7.16 17.20
CA ASN A 40 12.58 -8.12 17.34
C ASN A 40 12.32 -9.38 16.49
N ALA A 41 11.08 -9.87 16.41
CA ALA A 41 10.75 -11.07 15.67
C ALA A 41 10.65 -10.84 14.15
N TYR A 42 9.96 -9.77 13.72
CA TYR A 42 9.50 -9.63 12.33
C TYR A 42 10.15 -8.50 11.55
N TYR A 43 10.69 -7.45 12.20
CA TYR A 43 11.18 -6.27 11.49
C TYR A 43 12.29 -6.61 10.49
N LEU A 44 12.18 -6.14 9.25
CA LEU A 44 13.12 -6.49 8.16
C LEU A 44 14.57 -6.13 8.49
N TRP A 45 14.77 -4.96 9.08
CA TRP A 45 16.10 -4.45 9.44
C TRP A 45 16.43 -4.64 10.95
N GLN A 46 15.89 -5.71 11.56
CA GLN A 46 16.07 -6.00 12.98
C GLN A 46 17.56 -6.12 13.38
N GLU A 47 18.39 -6.72 12.52
CA GLU A 47 19.83 -6.90 12.78
C GLU A 47 20.60 -5.57 12.80
N GLU A 48 20.07 -4.52 12.17
CA GLU A 48 20.69 -3.18 12.12
C GLU A 48 20.40 -2.32 13.36
N ILE A 49 19.54 -2.80 14.28
CA ILE A 49 19.13 -2.09 15.50
C ILE A 49 19.66 -2.83 16.72
N GLU A 50 20.65 -2.23 17.40
CA GLU A 50 21.27 -2.82 18.59
C GLU A 50 20.24 -3.16 19.67
N ASP A 51 19.28 -2.25 19.93
CA ASP A 51 18.25 -2.43 20.94
C ASP A 51 17.21 -3.51 20.58
N LEU A 52 17.20 -4.01 19.34
CA LEU A 52 16.42 -5.19 18.92
C LEU A 52 17.24 -6.50 18.91
N SER A 53 18.51 -6.47 19.29
CA SER A 53 19.36 -7.67 19.37
C SER A 53 18.89 -8.62 20.49
N ASP A 54 18.85 -9.94 20.21
CA ASP A 54 18.52 -10.97 21.23
C ASP A 54 19.48 -10.99 22.43
N ARG A 55 20.67 -10.40 22.27
CA ARG A 55 21.69 -10.34 23.31
C ARG A 55 21.75 -9.00 24.03
N ARG A 56 20.88 -8.06 23.67
CA ARG A 56 20.87 -6.70 24.24
C ARG A 56 20.48 -6.68 25.71
N PHE A 57 19.48 -7.49 26.06
CA PHE A 57 18.97 -7.62 27.42
C PHE A 57 19.22 -9.03 27.93
N THR A 58 19.89 -9.15 29.09
CA THR A 58 20.25 -10.45 29.67
C THR A 58 19.19 -11.00 30.62
N SER A 59 18.17 -10.22 30.93
CA SER A 59 16.96 -10.62 31.70
C SER A 59 15.75 -9.82 31.30
N ASP A 60 14.56 -10.38 31.61
CA ASP A 60 13.27 -9.69 31.41
C ASP A 60 13.23 -8.37 32.18
N GLN A 61 13.83 -8.30 33.41
CA GLN A 61 13.89 -7.08 34.18
C GLN A 61 14.69 -5.96 33.49
N GLN A 62 15.79 -6.30 32.81
CA GLN A 62 16.55 -5.29 32.03
C GLN A 62 15.75 -4.76 30.87
N LEU A 63 15.03 -5.63 30.17
CA LEU A 63 14.10 -5.23 29.11
C LEU A 63 13.01 -4.31 29.67
N PHE A 64 12.35 -4.70 30.77
CA PHE A 64 11.28 -3.88 31.34
C PHE A 64 11.77 -2.51 31.81
N ASN A 65 12.96 -2.42 32.40
CA ASN A 65 13.56 -1.14 32.77
C ASN A 65 13.83 -0.25 31.54
N TYR A 66 14.28 -0.83 30.43
CA TYR A 66 14.43 -0.10 29.15
C TYR A 66 13.09 0.40 28.62
N LEU A 67 12.07 -0.46 28.62
CA LEU A 67 10.72 -0.13 28.12
C LEU A 67 10.03 0.95 28.95
N GLN A 68 10.26 1.00 30.28
CA GLN A 68 9.75 2.05 31.17
C GLN A 68 10.26 3.47 30.83
N GLY A 69 11.40 3.55 30.10
CA GLY A 69 11.92 4.81 29.59
C GLY A 69 11.03 5.45 28.48
N TYR A 70 10.02 4.74 27.99
CA TYR A 70 9.13 5.20 26.94
C TYR A 70 7.68 5.26 27.45
N GLU A 71 7.22 6.44 27.82
CA GLU A 71 5.83 6.64 28.25
C GLU A 71 4.83 6.35 27.10
N ASN A 72 5.19 6.77 25.87
CA ASN A 72 4.35 6.58 24.67
C ASN A 72 4.90 5.42 23.82
N PRO A 73 4.08 4.36 23.54
CA PRO A 73 4.47 3.26 22.66
C PRO A 73 4.88 3.69 21.25
N VAL A 74 4.31 4.77 20.73
CA VAL A 74 4.66 5.32 19.40
C VAL A 74 6.12 5.79 19.42
N ASN A 75 6.58 6.45 20.50
CA ASN A 75 7.96 6.92 20.59
C ASN A 75 8.96 5.76 20.64
N LEU A 76 8.63 4.66 21.33
CA LEU A 76 9.45 3.45 21.32
C LEU A 76 9.50 2.85 19.91
N PHE A 77 8.34 2.70 19.26
CA PHE A 77 8.25 2.16 17.90
C PHE A 77 9.12 2.96 16.94
N GLU A 78 8.95 4.29 16.88
CA GLU A 78 9.72 5.18 16.01
C GLU A 78 11.24 5.14 16.30
N ASN A 79 11.64 5.01 17.57
CA ASN A 79 13.05 4.93 17.96
C ASN A 79 13.73 3.61 17.53
N LEU A 80 12.93 2.53 17.37
CA LEU A 80 13.42 1.22 16.96
C LEU A 80 13.41 1.02 15.44
N LEU A 81 13.11 2.06 14.64
CA LEU A 81 13.12 1.96 13.18
C LEU A 81 14.47 2.36 12.58
N TYR A 82 14.94 1.53 11.65
CA TYR A 82 16.23 1.74 10.98
C TYR A 82 16.18 2.91 10.01
N GLN A 83 17.04 3.92 10.22
CA GLN A 83 17.15 5.10 9.37
C GLN A 83 15.78 5.68 8.99
N ARG A 84 14.96 5.94 10.02
CA ARG A 84 13.57 6.43 9.85
C ARG A 84 13.50 7.63 8.90
N GLY A 85 12.63 7.52 7.87
CA GLY A 85 12.47 8.54 6.82
C GLY A 85 13.47 8.44 5.66
N ILE A 86 14.51 7.62 5.76
CA ILE A 86 15.51 7.39 4.70
C ILE A 86 15.36 5.97 4.15
N THR A 87 15.59 4.95 4.96
CA THR A 87 15.42 3.54 4.59
C THR A 87 14.02 3.06 4.95
N ASP A 88 13.62 3.15 6.23
CA ASP A 88 12.25 2.88 6.62
C ASP A 88 11.38 4.15 6.56
N LYS A 89 10.57 4.25 5.50
CA LYS A 89 9.60 5.33 5.28
C LYS A 89 8.16 4.90 5.55
N TRP A 90 7.92 3.61 5.80
CA TRP A 90 6.60 3.00 5.65
C TRP A 90 6.09 2.20 6.85
N SER A 91 6.93 1.89 7.86
CA SER A 91 6.44 1.29 9.10
C SER A 91 5.58 2.27 9.88
N TRP A 92 4.50 1.77 10.52
CA TRP A 92 3.67 2.56 11.43
C TRP A 92 3.03 1.69 12.52
N ILE A 93 2.50 2.34 13.53
CA ILE A 93 1.75 1.75 14.64
C ILE A 93 0.42 2.48 14.79
N VAL A 94 -0.61 1.79 15.21
CA VAL A 94 -1.96 2.33 15.46
C VAL A 94 -2.46 1.92 16.84
N ASP A 95 -3.30 2.77 17.43
CA ASP A 95 -3.97 2.53 18.71
C ASP A 95 -5.36 1.86 18.55
N ASP A 96 -5.81 1.71 17.29
CA ASP A 96 -7.08 1.07 16.94
C ASP A 96 -6.93 0.17 15.70
N TYR A 97 -6.71 -1.13 15.92
CA TYR A 97 -6.64 -2.09 14.83
C TYR A 97 -7.99 -2.37 14.16
N ILE A 98 -9.12 -2.09 14.83
CA ILE A 98 -10.45 -2.28 14.24
C ILE A 98 -10.64 -1.29 13.09
N ALA A 99 -10.30 -0.02 13.32
CA ALA A 99 -10.31 1.00 12.27
C ALA A 99 -9.30 0.67 11.14
N LEU A 100 -8.14 0.09 11.48
CA LEU A 100 -7.16 -0.35 10.49
C LEU A 100 -7.69 -1.49 9.61
N GLU A 101 -8.34 -2.50 10.20
CA GLU A 101 -8.98 -3.62 9.48
C GLU A 101 -10.06 -3.11 8.51
N GLN A 102 -10.92 -2.18 8.96
CA GLN A 102 -11.90 -1.53 8.11
C GLN A 102 -11.26 -0.79 6.92
N ALA A 103 -10.16 -0.08 7.18
CA ALA A 103 -9.42 0.61 6.12
C ALA A 103 -8.83 -0.37 5.08
N PHE A 104 -8.34 -1.55 5.50
CA PHE A 104 -7.89 -2.60 4.58
C PHE A 104 -9.03 -3.23 3.77
N GLN A 105 -10.26 -3.17 4.28
CA GLN A 105 -11.49 -3.56 3.57
C GLN A 105 -12.03 -2.46 2.65
N GLY A 106 -11.32 -1.33 2.53
CA GLY A 106 -11.71 -0.18 1.72
C GLY A 106 -12.66 0.80 2.42
N THR A 107 -12.97 0.59 3.72
CA THR A 107 -13.87 1.44 4.48
C THR A 107 -13.10 2.52 5.24
N THR A 108 -13.36 3.78 4.90
CA THR A 108 -12.73 4.94 5.56
C THR A 108 -13.75 6.05 5.77
N GLU A 109 -13.44 6.98 6.67
CA GLU A 109 -14.17 8.23 6.82
C GLU A 109 -13.69 9.23 5.78
N THR A 110 -14.55 9.58 4.80
CA THR A 110 -14.19 10.42 3.66
C THR A 110 -15.32 11.35 3.24
N THR A 111 -14.96 12.47 2.59
CA THR A 111 -15.91 13.30 1.83
C THR A 111 -16.19 12.73 0.45
N GLY A 112 -15.36 11.78 -0.02
CA GLY A 112 -15.35 11.24 -1.38
C GLY A 112 -14.55 12.07 -2.39
N MET A 113 -14.00 13.21 -2.00
CA MET A 113 -13.10 14.00 -2.85
C MET A 113 -11.68 13.50 -2.71
N GLU A 114 -11.16 12.83 -3.73
CA GLU A 114 -9.75 12.45 -3.82
C GLU A 114 -8.96 13.53 -4.53
N PHE A 115 -7.90 14.02 -3.89
CA PHE A 115 -7.16 15.20 -4.37
C PHE A 115 -5.65 15.07 -4.22
N GLY A 116 -4.92 15.81 -5.04
CA GLY A 116 -3.51 16.07 -4.85
C GLY A 116 -3.26 17.52 -4.42
N LEU A 117 -2.11 17.77 -3.82
CA LEU A 117 -1.64 19.09 -3.41
C LEU A 117 -0.35 19.45 -4.14
N ASN A 118 -0.33 20.63 -4.76
CA ASN A 118 0.84 21.18 -5.44
C ASN A 118 1.24 22.51 -4.87
N SER A 119 2.52 22.85 -4.98
CA SER A 119 3.01 24.19 -4.64
C SER A 119 2.64 25.20 -5.75
N PHE A 120 2.34 26.42 -5.36
CA PHE A 120 2.29 27.55 -6.30
C PHE A 120 3.67 27.76 -6.94
N ILE A 121 3.71 28.12 -8.21
CA ILE A 121 4.98 28.38 -8.91
C ILE A 121 5.63 29.67 -8.37
N ASN A 122 4.84 30.72 -8.11
CA ASN A 122 5.32 32.00 -7.63
C ASN A 122 5.58 32.07 -6.11
N ASP A 123 5.08 31.11 -5.33
CA ASP A 123 5.29 31.01 -3.88
C ASP A 123 5.20 29.54 -3.42
N THR A 124 6.33 28.86 -3.39
CA THR A 124 6.40 27.43 -3.08
C THR A 124 6.02 27.07 -1.64
N SER A 125 5.80 28.03 -0.75
CA SER A 125 5.27 27.80 0.60
C SER A 125 3.76 27.57 0.60
N LYS A 126 3.04 28.16 -0.38
CA LYS A 126 1.62 27.99 -0.60
C LYS A 126 1.32 26.72 -1.37
N LEU A 127 0.18 26.12 -1.05
CA LEU A 127 -0.34 24.93 -1.74
C LEU A 127 -1.72 25.23 -2.32
N PHE A 128 -2.03 24.54 -3.41
CA PHE A 128 -3.37 24.41 -3.94
C PHE A 128 -3.72 22.93 -4.11
N GLY A 129 -5.00 22.62 -3.93
CA GLY A 129 -5.52 21.30 -4.21
C GLY A 129 -6.08 21.21 -5.63
N TYR A 130 -6.00 20.03 -6.22
CA TYR A 130 -6.69 19.65 -7.44
C TYR A 130 -7.42 18.33 -7.25
N VAL A 131 -8.66 18.26 -7.72
CA VAL A 131 -9.47 17.04 -7.61
C VAL A 131 -8.99 16.02 -8.63
N ARG A 132 -8.55 14.86 -8.15
CA ARG A 132 -8.11 13.72 -8.96
C ARG A 132 -9.29 12.93 -9.48
N TYR A 133 -10.19 12.56 -8.60
CA TYR A 133 -11.47 11.92 -8.89
C TYR A 133 -12.42 12.07 -7.71
N VAL A 134 -13.65 11.71 -7.92
CA VAL A 134 -14.70 11.71 -6.89
C VAL A 134 -15.28 10.30 -6.77
N VAL A 135 -15.45 9.84 -5.55
CA VAL A 135 -16.04 8.54 -5.26
C VAL A 135 -17.57 8.65 -5.39
N THR A 136 -18.15 7.74 -6.17
CA THR A 136 -19.60 7.72 -6.45
C THR A 136 -20.41 7.50 -5.17
N GLY A 137 -21.55 8.19 -5.03
CA GLY A 137 -22.46 8.08 -3.89
C GLY A 137 -22.04 8.88 -2.67
N THR A 138 -21.00 9.71 -2.76
CA THR A 138 -20.47 10.50 -1.62
C THR A 138 -20.96 11.94 -1.61
N ASP A 139 -20.67 12.65 -0.52
CA ASP A 139 -21.06 14.06 -0.35
C ASP A 139 -20.41 14.98 -1.41
N ALA A 140 -19.15 14.69 -1.78
CA ALA A 140 -18.48 15.44 -2.84
C ALA A 140 -19.16 15.31 -4.20
N GLU A 141 -19.59 14.10 -4.59
CA GLU A 141 -20.35 13.90 -5.82
C GLU A 141 -21.69 14.64 -5.78
N ASN A 142 -22.44 14.51 -4.67
CA ASN A 142 -23.73 15.17 -4.48
C ASN A 142 -23.66 16.70 -4.52
N LYS A 143 -22.51 17.27 -4.20
CA LYS A 143 -22.24 18.72 -4.24
C LYS A 143 -21.59 19.20 -5.54
N GLY A 144 -21.50 18.31 -6.53
CA GLY A 144 -21.02 18.66 -7.86
C GLY A 144 -19.52 18.86 -7.96
N ILE A 145 -18.74 18.31 -7.01
CA ILE A 145 -17.28 18.25 -7.16
C ILE A 145 -16.94 17.34 -8.33
N THR A 146 -16.05 17.80 -9.20
CA THR A 146 -15.60 17.04 -10.36
C THR A 146 -14.10 17.08 -10.52
N ARG A 147 -13.53 16.08 -11.22
CA ARG A 147 -12.11 16.03 -11.59
C ARG A 147 -11.66 17.33 -12.25
N GLY A 148 -10.51 17.81 -11.86
CA GLY A 148 -9.89 19.04 -12.39
C GLY A 148 -10.29 20.30 -11.64
N MET A 149 -11.29 20.30 -10.78
CA MET A 149 -11.57 21.43 -9.90
C MET A 149 -10.35 21.73 -9.01
N LEU A 150 -10.03 23.01 -8.88
CA LEU A 150 -8.94 23.52 -8.05
C LEU A 150 -9.49 24.23 -6.82
N PHE A 151 -8.75 24.15 -5.70
CA PHE A 151 -9.05 24.91 -4.49
C PHE A 151 -7.77 25.38 -3.80
N THR A 152 -7.79 26.55 -3.19
CA THR A 152 -6.62 27.18 -2.57
C THR A 152 -6.78 27.42 -1.07
N GLU A 153 -8.00 27.38 -0.57
CA GLU A 153 -8.30 27.65 0.83
C GLU A 153 -9.18 26.55 1.42
N VAL A 154 -9.04 26.36 2.72
CA VAL A 154 -9.92 25.53 3.55
C VAL A 154 -10.36 26.37 4.76
N ASN A 155 -11.68 26.42 5.00
CA ASN A 155 -12.31 27.24 6.05
C ASN A 155 -11.85 28.72 6.01
N GLY A 156 -11.72 29.28 4.78
CA GLY A 156 -11.25 30.64 4.54
C GLY A 156 -9.76 30.87 4.79
N THR A 157 -8.98 29.81 5.00
CA THR A 157 -7.53 29.90 5.25
C THR A 157 -6.75 29.33 4.07
N GLN A 158 -5.79 30.12 3.52
CA GLN A 158 -4.88 29.66 2.46
C GLN A 158 -4.12 28.40 2.88
N ILE A 159 -4.13 27.37 2.03
CA ILE A 159 -3.39 26.15 2.26
C ILE A 159 -1.89 26.40 2.10
N THR A 160 -1.08 25.92 3.04
CA THR A 160 0.38 26.04 3.03
C THR A 160 1.02 24.71 3.45
N LYS A 161 2.33 24.55 3.21
CA LYS A 161 3.11 23.40 3.68
C LYS A 161 3.06 23.19 5.20
N ASN A 162 2.79 24.25 5.96
CA ASN A 162 2.75 24.17 7.43
C ASN A 162 1.37 23.82 7.99
N ASN A 163 0.26 24.17 7.30
CA ASN A 163 -1.09 24.05 7.85
C ASN A 163 -1.98 22.99 7.16
N TYR A 164 -1.60 22.47 5.99
CA TYR A 164 -2.45 21.59 5.19
C TYR A 164 -2.96 20.37 5.95
N ARG A 165 -2.14 19.80 6.86
CA ARG A 165 -2.54 18.63 7.65
C ARG A 165 -3.68 18.96 8.59
N ASN A 166 -3.58 20.08 9.31
CA ASN A 166 -4.62 20.51 10.25
C ASN A 166 -5.90 20.94 9.55
N LEU A 167 -5.79 21.49 8.32
CA LEU A 167 -6.95 21.97 7.56
C LEU A 167 -7.71 20.82 6.88
N LEU A 168 -7.01 19.85 6.29
CA LEU A 168 -7.60 18.83 5.42
C LEU A 168 -7.75 17.45 6.09
N PHE A 169 -6.91 17.15 7.09
CA PHE A 169 -6.84 15.83 7.72
C PHE A 169 -7.11 15.87 9.24
N SER A 170 -7.77 16.91 9.71
CA SER A 170 -8.27 17.00 11.10
C SER A 170 -9.37 15.96 11.35
N LYS A 171 -9.68 15.72 12.64
CA LYS A 171 -10.79 14.86 13.06
C LYS A 171 -12.18 15.51 12.90
N GLU A 172 -12.26 16.74 12.40
CA GLU A 172 -13.53 17.42 12.14
C GLU A 172 -14.33 16.71 11.06
N ASN A 173 -15.63 16.62 11.24
CA ASN A 173 -16.56 15.92 10.35
C ASN A 173 -16.82 16.67 9.04
N SER A 174 -16.40 17.94 8.93
CA SER A 174 -16.60 18.74 7.72
C SER A 174 -15.52 19.80 7.56
N TYR A 175 -15.33 20.24 6.33
CA TYR A 175 -14.53 21.41 6.00
C TYR A 175 -15.07 22.09 4.73
N THR A 176 -14.80 23.40 4.59
CA THR A 176 -15.24 24.19 3.45
C THR A 176 -14.04 24.51 2.56
N ILE A 177 -14.08 24.13 1.30
CA ILE A 177 -13.06 24.50 0.30
C ILE A 177 -13.49 25.80 -0.41
N THR A 178 -12.51 26.65 -0.77
CA THR A 178 -12.70 27.78 -1.69
C THR A 178 -12.11 27.40 -3.04
N LEU A 179 -12.96 27.37 -4.07
CA LEU A 179 -12.56 27.01 -5.43
C LEU A 179 -11.68 28.08 -6.08
N ALA A 180 -10.87 27.66 -7.04
CA ALA A 180 -9.95 28.51 -7.77
C ALA A 180 -9.95 28.19 -9.26
N ASN A 181 -9.61 29.19 -10.09
CA ASN A 181 -9.35 29.01 -11.50
C ASN A 181 -7.85 28.83 -11.74
N TYR A 182 -7.49 27.95 -12.67
CA TYR A 182 -6.09 27.77 -13.06
C TYR A 182 -5.51 29.05 -13.64
N ASN A 183 -4.28 29.38 -13.26
CA ASN A 183 -3.55 30.53 -13.76
C ASN A 183 -2.05 30.20 -13.77
N ASN A 184 -1.57 29.54 -14.82
CA ASN A 184 -0.15 29.24 -15.05
C ASN A 184 0.59 28.74 -13.79
N GLY A 185 -0.01 27.75 -13.08
CA GLY A 185 0.58 27.14 -11.88
C GLY A 185 0.47 27.97 -10.58
N SER A 186 -0.25 29.10 -10.62
CA SER A 186 -0.60 29.91 -9.44
C SER A 186 -2.09 30.22 -9.43
N PRO A 187 -2.96 29.24 -9.07
CA PRO A 187 -4.41 29.40 -9.12
C PRO A 187 -4.91 30.59 -8.31
N ILE A 188 -5.98 31.21 -8.81
CA ILE A 188 -6.62 32.39 -8.18
C ILE A 188 -8.01 31.96 -7.70
N THR A 189 -8.33 32.27 -6.44
CA THR A 189 -9.67 32.02 -5.88
C THR A 189 -10.75 32.71 -6.72
N ASN A 190 -11.86 31.99 -6.96
CA ASN A 190 -13.02 32.54 -7.68
C ASN A 190 -14.19 32.90 -6.75
N GLY A 191 -14.01 32.76 -5.43
CA GLY A 191 -15.00 33.10 -4.40
C GLY A 191 -16.08 32.03 -4.17
N THR A 192 -16.14 30.96 -4.96
CA THR A 192 -17.09 29.87 -4.76
C THR A 192 -16.62 28.98 -3.62
N THR A 193 -17.50 28.75 -2.63
CA THR A 193 -17.20 27.88 -1.49
C THR A 193 -18.11 26.67 -1.48
N ILE A 194 -17.56 25.50 -1.10
CA ILE A 194 -18.32 24.25 -0.97
C ILE A 194 -17.93 23.59 0.35
N THR A 195 -18.91 23.36 1.22
CA THR A 195 -18.70 22.61 2.47
C THR A 195 -18.88 21.13 2.18
N LEU A 196 -17.88 20.31 2.55
CA LEU A 196 -17.85 18.87 2.38
C LEU A 196 -17.97 18.19 3.74
N ASN A 197 -18.87 17.19 3.84
CA ASN A 197 -19.05 16.39 5.03
C ASN A 197 -18.41 15.02 4.86
N LYS A 198 -17.70 14.57 5.87
CA LYS A 198 -17.17 13.20 5.94
C LYS A 198 -18.26 12.24 6.37
N SER A 199 -18.23 11.05 5.80
CA SER A 199 -19.02 9.90 6.25
C SER A 199 -18.21 8.63 6.06
N GLN A 200 -18.56 7.59 6.80
CA GLN A 200 -17.98 6.27 6.57
C GLN A 200 -18.45 5.75 5.22
N TYR A 201 -17.51 5.33 4.38
CA TYR A 201 -17.77 4.85 3.03
C TYR A 201 -16.79 3.74 2.65
N THR A 202 -17.29 2.72 1.94
CA THR A 202 -16.46 1.63 1.39
C THR A 202 -16.24 1.88 -0.10
N GLU A 203 -15.01 2.24 -0.48
CA GLU A 203 -14.66 2.50 -1.88
C GLU A 203 -14.51 1.19 -2.65
N ASN A 204 -15.28 1.01 -3.73
CA ASN A 204 -15.00 -0.04 -4.71
C ASN A 204 -13.73 0.35 -5.49
N PRO A 205 -12.67 -0.48 -5.47
CA PRO A 205 -11.42 -0.17 -6.15
C PRO A 205 -11.53 -0.17 -7.68
N ILE A 206 -12.56 -0.80 -8.25
CA ILE A 206 -12.90 -0.75 -9.69
C ILE A 206 -13.58 0.58 -9.95
N HIS A 207 -12.79 1.63 -10.20
CA HIS A 207 -13.34 2.97 -10.39
C HIS A 207 -14.03 3.14 -11.75
N LYS A 208 -13.43 2.58 -12.81
CA LYS A 208 -13.98 2.56 -14.18
C LYS A 208 -13.59 1.27 -14.89
N SER A 209 -14.54 0.72 -15.64
CA SER A 209 -14.31 -0.38 -16.56
C SER A 209 -15.05 -0.11 -17.87
N THR A 210 -14.39 -0.32 -19.01
CA THR A 210 -14.99 -0.15 -20.34
C THR A 210 -14.20 -0.88 -21.41
N ILE A 211 -14.77 -1.01 -22.61
CA ILE A 211 -14.13 -1.64 -23.77
C ILE A 211 -14.19 -0.69 -24.96
N PHE A 212 -13.06 -0.48 -25.60
CA PHE A 212 -12.93 0.32 -26.82
C PHE A 212 -12.69 -0.57 -28.04
N ASN A 213 -13.33 -0.22 -29.17
CA ASN A 213 -13.08 -0.85 -30.46
C ASN A 213 -12.32 0.16 -31.33
N GLU A 214 -10.99 0.01 -31.41
CA GLU A 214 -10.11 0.99 -32.04
C GLU A 214 -9.03 0.31 -32.89
N GLY A 215 -8.83 0.78 -34.13
CA GLY A 215 -7.77 0.26 -35.00
C GLY A 215 -7.83 -1.25 -35.27
N GLY A 216 -9.04 -1.85 -35.28
CA GLY A 216 -9.24 -3.28 -35.44
C GLY A 216 -8.96 -4.12 -34.19
N LYS A 217 -8.71 -3.48 -33.06
CA LYS A 217 -8.47 -4.10 -31.75
C LYS A 217 -9.66 -3.89 -30.81
N LYS A 218 -9.87 -4.83 -29.90
CA LYS A 218 -10.82 -4.71 -28.80
C LYS A 218 -10.03 -4.54 -27.51
N ILE A 219 -10.03 -3.31 -26.98
CA ILE A 219 -9.16 -2.88 -25.88
C ILE A 219 -9.99 -2.77 -24.61
N GLY A 220 -9.71 -3.63 -23.61
CA GLY A 220 -10.24 -3.47 -22.25
C GLY A 220 -9.52 -2.32 -21.53
N TYR A 221 -10.26 -1.55 -20.75
CA TYR A 221 -9.75 -0.53 -19.85
C TYR A 221 -10.30 -0.75 -18.45
N LEU A 222 -9.42 -0.77 -17.47
CA LEU A 222 -9.75 -0.91 -16.06
C LEU A 222 -8.96 0.14 -15.26
N MET A 223 -9.64 1.11 -14.66
CA MET A 223 -9.05 1.97 -13.64
C MET A 223 -9.25 1.34 -12.27
N TYR A 224 -8.13 0.99 -11.64
CA TYR A 224 -8.07 0.22 -10.40
C TYR A 224 -7.32 0.99 -9.32
N ASN A 225 -8.03 1.41 -8.26
CA ASN A 225 -7.54 2.40 -7.29
C ASN A 225 -6.88 1.81 -6.04
N SER A 226 -7.07 0.51 -5.76
CA SER A 226 -6.48 -0.17 -4.59
C SER A 226 -6.53 -1.68 -4.76
N PHE A 227 -5.55 -2.41 -4.20
CA PHE A 227 -5.56 -3.87 -4.13
C PHE A 227 -6.23 -4.32 -2.83
N THR A 228 -7.56 -4.25 -2.81
CA THR A 228 -8.43 -4.54 -1.65
C THR A 228 -9.04 -5.93 -1.79
N THR A 229 -8.73 -6.82 -0.85
CA THR A 229 -9.07 -8.26 -0.92
C THR A 229 -10.57 -8.54 -0.95
N ASP A 230 -11.38 -7.69 -0.34
CA ASP A 230 -12.83 -7.87 -0.26
C ASP A 230 -13.53 -7.70 -1.63
N PHE A 231 -12.81 -7.20 -2.64
CA PHE A 231 -13.28 -7.00 -4.01
C PHE A 231 -12.61 -7.93 -5.05
N ASP A 232 -11.94 -9.00 -4.60
CA ASP A 232 -11.31 -9.96 -5.51
C ASP A 232 -12.36 -10.65 -6.42
N ASP A 233 -13.59 -10.88 -5.93
CA ASP A 233 -14.69 -11.48 -6.69
C ASP A 233 -15.21 -10.54 -7.78
N GLU A 234 -15.42 -9.25 -7.46
CA GLU A 234 -15.83 -8.23 -8.40
C GLU A 234 -14.78 -8.03 -9.49
N LEU A 235 -13.49 -8.03 -9.09
CA LEU A 235 -12.39 -7.95 -10.06
C LEU A 235 -12.40 -9.16 -11.01
N ASN A 236 -12.61 -10.37 -10.50
CA ASN A 236 -12.73 -11.58 -11.32
C ASN A 236 -13.94 -11.54 -12.27
N ASN A 237 -15.05 -10.94 -11.85
CA ASN A 237 -16.24 -10.75 -12.71
C ASN A 237 -15.97 -9.76 -13.84
N GLU A 238 -15.19 -8.71 -13.62
CA GLU A 238 -14.74 -7.81 -14.69
C GLU A 238 -13.90 -8.56 -15.73
N PHE A 239 -13.00 -9.45 -15.27
CA PHE A 239 -12.22 -10.26 -16.18
C PHE A 239 -13.04 -11.33 -16.90
N ALA A 240 -14.14 -11.84 -16.30
CA ALA A 240 -15.12 -12.66 -17.01
C ALA A 240 -15.78 -11.88 -18.17
N THR A 241 -16.12 -10.61 -17.94
CA THR A 241 -16.65 -9.70 -18.95
C THR A 241 -15.64 -9.49 -20.07
N PHE A 242 -14.42 -9.12 -19.76
CA PHE A 242 -13.34 -8.94 -20.75
C PHE A 242 -13.09 -10.20 -21.58
N LYS A 243 -13.08 -11.36 -20.94
CA LYS A 243 -12.92 -12.66 -21.61
C LYS A 243 -14.07 -12.97 -22.57
N ASN A 244 -15.31 -12.78 -22.13
CA ASN A 244 -16.51 -13.03 -22.94
C ASN A 244 -16.59 -12.10 -24.14
N GLU A 245 -16.19 -10.85 -23.96
CA GLU A 245 -16.09 -9.84 -25.02
C GLU A 245 -14.92 -10.09 -25.97
N GLY A 246 -13.95 -10.93 -25.59
CA GLY A 246 -12.79 -11.29 -26.40
C GLY A 246 -11.86 -10.10 -26.63
N ILE A 247 -11.44 -9.42 -25.55
CA ILE A 247 -10.47 -8.32 -25.67
C ILE A 247 -9.14 -8.84 -26.20
N THR A 248 -8.47 -8.03 -27.02
CA THR A 248 -7.16 -8.34 -27.59
C THR A 248 -6.00 -7.67 -26.87
N ASP A 249 -6.30 -6.55 -26.20
CA ASP A 249 -5.34 -5.73 -25.44
C ASP A 249 -6.04 -5.23 -24.16
N LEU A 250 -5.25 -4.92 -23.13
CA LEU A 250 -5.75 -4.43 -21.85
C LEU A 250 -4.92 -3.24 -21.36
N ILE A 251 -5.63 -2.22 -20.89
CA ILE A 251 -5.05 -1.08 -20.17
C ILE A 251 -5.49 -1.18 -18.71
N ILE A 252 -4.53 -1.25 -17.78
CA ILE A 252 -4.78 -1.11 -16.35
C ILE A 252 -4.29 0.27 -15.91
N ASP A 253 -5.23 1.12 -15.49
CA ASP A 253 -4.92 2.46 -15.01
C ASP A 253 -4.69 2.44 -13.50
N LEU A 254 -3.42 2.56 -13.11
CA LEU A 254 -2.95 2.57 -11.74
C LEU A 254 -2.47 3.96 -11.29
N ARG A 255 -2.81 5.02 -12.02
CA ARG A 255 -2.24 6.36 -11.79
C ARG A 255 -2.38 6.90 -10.36
N TYR A 256 -3.38 6.46 -9.61
CA TYR A 256 -3.63 6.86 -8.22
C TYR A 256 -3.66 5.67 -7.25
N ASN A 257 -3.16 4.50 -7.67
CA ASN A 257 -3.18 3.29 -6.88
C ASN A 257 -1.90 3.15 -6.02
N GLY A 258 -2.02 3.38 -4.74
CA GLY A 258 -0.92 3.27 -3.77
C GLY A 258 -0.54 1.84 -3.37
N GLY A 259 -1.22 0.80 -3.90
CA GLY A 259 -0.92 -0.59 -3.60
C GLY A 259 -2.03 -1.31 -2.84
N GLY A 260 -1.65 -2.20 -1.92
CA GLY A 260 -2.53 -3.05 -1.11
C GLY A 260 -2.03 -4.48 -0.97
N SER A 261 -2.92 -5.44 -1.10
CA SER A 261 -2.68 -6.87 -0.90
C SER A 261 -1.77 -7.47 -1.97
N VAL A 262 -0.72 -8.17 -1.55
CA VAL A 262 0.14 -8.99 -2.43
C VAL A 262 -0.67 -10.14 -3.05
N ARG A 263 -1.64 -10.70 -2.32
CA ARG A 263 -2.53 -11.76 -2.81
C ARG A 263 -3.40 -11.27 -3.96
N THR A 264 -4.07 -10.14 -3.81
CA THR A 264 -4.89 -9.52 -4.87
C THR A 264 -4.04 -9.16 -6.10
N ALA A 265 -2.81 -8.67 -5.93
CA ALA A 265 -1.89 -8.42 -7.05
C ALA A 265 -1.52 -9.71 -7.80
N THR A 266 -1.36 -10.83 -7.08
CA THR A 266 -1.12 -12.16 -7.67
C THR A 266 -2.33 -12.64 -8.47
N TYR A 267 -3.55 -12.43 -7.95
CA TYR A 267 -4.80 -12.77 -8.66
C TYR A 267 -4.95 -11.94 -9.93
N LEU A 268 -4.75 -10.62 -9.85
CA LEU A 268 -4.82 -9.75 -11.03
C LEU A 268 -3.79 -10.15 -12.10
N ALA A 269 -2.55 -10.46 -11.71
CA ALA A 269 -1.54 -10.98 -12.63
C ALA A 269 -1.98 -12.29 -13.31
N SER A 270 -2.64 -13.17 -12.55
CA SER A 270 -3.17 -14.44 -13.05
C SER A 270 -4.38 -14.24 -13.98
N MET A 271 -5.23 -13.25 -13.70
CA MET A 271 -6.35 -12.86 -14.58
C MET A 271 -5.85 -12.30 -15.92
N ILE A 272 -4.76 -11.52 -15.91
CA ILE A 272 -4.15 -10.96 -17.13
C ILE A 272 -3.57 -12.07 -18.02
N THR A 273 -2.90 -13.05 -17.43
CA THR A 273 -2.08 -14.03 -18.16
C THR A 273 -2.76 -15.39 -18.34
N GLY A 274 -3.00 -16.14 -17.29
CA GLY A 274 -3.59 -17.50 -17.32
C GLY A 274 -2.65 -18.62 -17.75
N GLN A 275 -1.64 -18.33 -18.59
CA GLN A 275 -0.72 -19.34 -19.16
C GLN A 275 0.43 -19.73 -18.21
N PHE A 276 0.60 -19.07 -17.05
CA PHE A 276 1.75 -19.29 -16.16
C PHE A 276 1.36 -19.93 -14.82
N ASN A 277 0.21 -20.59 -14.74
CA ASN A 277 -0.28 -21.22 -13.51
C ASN A 277 0.83 -22.03 -12.80
N ASN A 278 0.92 -21.91 -11.48
CA ASN A 278 1.95 -22.50 -10.60
C ASN A 278 3.40 -22.00 -10.81
N GLN A 279 3.70 -21.09 -11.74
CA GLN A 279 4.99 -20.45 -11.84
C GLN A 279 5.11 -19.29 -10.83
N VAL A 280 6.33 -18.97 -10.42
CA VAL A 280 6.61 -17.93 -9.42
C VAL A 280 6.29 -16.54 -9.99
N PHE A 281 5.25 -15.88 -9.46
CA PHE A 281 4.95 -14.49 -9.74
C PHE A 281 5.88 -13.56 -8.95
N ALA A 282 6.04 -13.83 -7.64
CA ALA A 282 6.88 -13.05 -6.75
C ALA A 282 7.46 -13.92 -5.62
N SER A 283 8.60 -13.51 -5.08
CA SER A 283 9.22 -14.10 -3.91
C SER A 283 9.40 -13.05 -2.82
N GLN A 284 9.20 -13.47 -1.58
CA GLN A 284 9.32 -12.64 -0.39
C GLN A 284 10.64 -12.95 0.32
N ARG A 285 11.39 -11.92 0.68
CA ARG A 285 12.62 -12.01 1.47
C ARG A 285 12.39 -11.35 2.82
N TRP A 286 12.20 -12.16 3.84
CA TRP A 286 12.01 -11.73 5.21
C TRP A 286 13.35 -11.51 5.93
N ASN A 287 13.31 -11.07 7.19
CA ASN A 287 14.51 -11.03 8.01
C ASN A 287 15.08 -12.45 8.24
N LYS A 288 16.33 -12.53 8.67
CA LYS A 288 17.03 -13.80 8.87
C LYS A 288 16.33 -14.75 9.84
N LYS A 289 15.70 -14.23 10.91
CA LYS A 289 15.02 -15.08 11.90
C LYS A 289 13.89 -15.85 11.23
N ILE A 290 13.04 -15.16 10.48
CA ILE A 290 11.93 -15.77 9.76
C ILE A 290 12.43 -16.73 8.67
N MET A 291 13.42 -16.31 7.85
CA MET A 291 13.97 -17.14 6.77
C MET A 291 14.61 -18.43 7.28
N ASN A 292 15.18 -18.44 8.48
CA ASN A 292 15.81 -19.64 9.06
C ASN A 292 14.81 -20.62 9.67
N HIS A 293 13.59 -20.17 10.01
CA HIS A 293 12.59 -20.99 10.70
C HIS A 293 11.46 -21.51 9.82
N LEU A 294 11.26 -20.91 8.63
CA LEU A 294 10.17 -21.28 7.74
C LEU A 294 10.68 -21.91 6.43
N ASN A 295 9.85 -22.74 5.83
CA ASN A 295 10.18 -23.36 4.55
C ASN A 295 10.10 -22.34 3.41
N THR A 296 11.01 -22.40 2.44
CA THR A 296 11.09 -21.47 1.32
C THR A 296 9.82 -21.41 0.46
N SER A 297 9.03 -22.50 0.41
CA SER A 297 7.74 -22.52 -0.29
C SER A 297 6.70 -21.55 0.30
N ASN A 298 6.86 -21.15 1.57
CA ASN A 298 5.98 -20.18 2.23
C ASN A 298 6.25 -18.73 1.79
N PHE A 299 7.37 -18.51 1.08
CA PHE A 299 7.83 -17.18 0.67
C PHE A 299 7.62 -16.89 -0.82
N THR A 300 6.89 -17.74 -1.52
CA THR A 300 6.58 -17.55 -2.93
C THR A 300 5.08 -17.31 -3.14
N ASN A 301 4.78 -16.35 -4.00
CA ASN A 301 3.45 -16.13 -4.55
C ASN A 301 3.49 -16.63 -6.00
N ASN A 302 2.76 -17.70 -6.28
CA ASN A 302 2.68 -18.28 -7.62
C ASN A 302 1.43 -17.78 -8.34
N PHE A 303 1.52 -17.65 -9.67
CA PHE A 303 0.31 -17.55 -10.48
C PHE A 303 -0.65 -18.69 -10.16
N THR A 304 -1.93 -18.42 -10.16
CA THR A 304 -2.97 -19.37 -9.75
C THR A 304 -4.18 -19.31 -10.66
N ASP A 305 -4.90 -20.40 -10.78
CA ASP A 305 -6.19 -20.47 -11.48
C ASP A 305 -7.40 -20.35 -10.53
N LYS A 306 -7.14 -20.05 -9.23
CA LYS A 306 -8.18 -19.99 -8.21
C LYS A 306 -8.00 -18.79 -7.29
N ILE A 307 -9.12 -18.25 -6.84
CA ILE A 307 -9.21 -17.28 -5.75
C ILE A 307 -9.53 -18.07 -4.47
N ASP A 308 -8.64 -17.94 -3.48
CA ASP A 308 -8.86 -18.46 -2.12
C ASP A 308 -9.43 -17.32 -1.26
N ASN A 309 -10.74 -17.18 -1.28
CA ASN A 309 -11.47 -16.17 -0.53
C ASN A 309 -12.69 -16.80 0.20
N LYS A 310 -13.71 -15.99 0.51
CA LYS A 310 -14.97 -16.40 1.17
C LYS A 310 -15.73 -17.48 0.39
N ILE A 311 -15.57 -17.53 -0.96
CA ILE A 311 -16.12 -18.55 -1.85
C ILE A 311 -14.97 -19.51 -2.18
N VAL A 312 -14.86 -20.57 -1.43
CA VAL A 312 -13.75 -21.54 -1.51
C VAL A 312 -13.49 -21.99 -2.96
N ASN A 313 -12.29 -21.72 -3.48
CA ASN A 313 -11.78 -22.15 -4.78
C ASN A 313 -12.56 -21.62 -6.01
N GLN A 314 -12.95 -20.34 -6.01
CA GLN A 314 -13.49 -19.72 -7.21
C GLN A 314 -12.45 -19.72 -8.35
N THR A 315 -12.85 -20.14 -9.55
CA THR A 315 -11.96 -20.14 -10.72
C THR A 315 -11.68 -18.72 -11.20
N ILE A 316 -10.42 -18.44 -11.49
CA ILE A 316 -9.99 -17.18 -12.10
C ILE A 316 -10.38 -17.15 -13.57
N HIS A 317 -11.03 -16.06 -14.00
CA HIS A 317 -11.27 -15.75 -15.40
C HIS A 317 -10.06 -15.04 -15.97
N SER A 318 -9.26 -15.74 -16.77
CA SER A 318 -8.06 -15.18 -17.39
C SER A 318 -8.29 -14.83 -18.85
N VAL A 319 -7.66 -13.74 -19.33
CA VAL A 319 -7.76 -13.23 -20.70
C VAL A 319 -6.58 -13.65 -21.59
N GLY A 320 -5.52 -14.22 -21.04
CA GLY A 320 -4.43 -14.86 -21.79
C GLY A 320 -3.57 -13.91 -22.62
N LEU A 321 -3.29 -12.71 -22.11
CA LEU A 321 -2.57 -11.68 -22.86
C LEU A 321 -1.05 -11.88 -22.83
N GLU A 322 -0.39 -11.50 -23.93
CA GLU A 322 1.08 -11.41 -24.05
C GLU A 322 1.60 -9.95 -23.96
N ASN A 323 0.70 -8.99 -24.00
CA ASN A 323 1.01 -7.56 -23.86
C ASN A 323 0.08 -6.92 -22.86
N ILE A 324 0.61 -6.06 -21.98
CA ILE A 324 -0.16 -5.28 -21.01
C ILE A 324 0.31 -3.82 -21.02
N TYR A 325 -0.63 -2.91 -20.85
CA TYR A 325 -0.37 -1.47 -20.82
C TYR A 325 -0.83 -0.90 -19.48
N PHE A 326 0.08 -0.20 -18.80
CA PHE A 326 -0.22 0.47 -17.55
C PHE A 326 -0.22 1.98 -17.74
N ILE A 327 -1.19 2.66 -17.12
CA ILE A 327 -1.13 4.10 -16.92
C ILE A 327 -0.64 4.33 -15.49
N THR A 328 0.47 5.05 -15.31
CA THR A 328 1.12 5.21 -14.01
C THR A 328 1.50 6.66 -13.71
N THR A 329 1.56 6.99 -12.42
CA THR A 329 2.15 8.22 -11.92
C THR A 329 3.05 7.92 -10.70
N ASN A 330 3.63 8.94 -10.09
CA ASN A 330 4.38 8.75 -8.83
C ASN A 330 3.49 8.28 -7.66
N SER A 331 2.17 8.32 -7.82
CA SER A 331 1.23 7.73 -6.86
C SER A 331 0.99 6.23 -7.09
N SER A 332 1.47 5.66 -8.19
CA SER A 332 1.50 4.21 -8.42
C SER A 332 2.62 3.61 -7.59
N ALA A 333 2.27 2.84 -6.55
CA ALA A 333 3.23 2.38 -5.56
C ALA A 333 2.98 0.93 -5.14
N SER A 334 4.02 0.26 -4.62
CA SER A 334 3.83 -0.93 -3.79
C SER A 334 3.24 -2.12 -4.58
N ALA A 335 2.02 -2.61 -4.27
CA ALA A 335 1.38 -3.71 -5.01
C ALA A 335 1.14 -3.38 -6.49
N SER A 336 0.96 -2.10 -6.85
CA SER A 336 0.96 -1.65 -8.26
C SER A 336 2.30 -1.91 -8.94
N GLU A 337 3.40 -1.60 -8.25
CA GLU A 337 4.75 -1.85 -8.75
C GLU A 337 5.08 -3.35 -8.73
N LEU A 338 4.58 -4.09 -7.75
CA LEU A 338 4.68 -5.55 -7.73
C LEU A 338 4.02 -6.18 -8.95
N LEU A 339 2.82 -5.73 -9.34
CA LEU A 339 2.12 -6.21 -10.53
C LEU A 339 2.97 -6.00 -11.80
N ILE A 340 3.51 -4.79 -11.97
CA ILE A 340 4.40 -4.45 -13.10
C ILE A 340 5.65 -5.33 -13.08
N ASN A 341 6.33 -5.41 -11.94
CA ASN A 341 7.56 -6.16 -11.75
C ASN A 341 7.38 -7.66 -11.99
N GLY A 342 6.33 -8.23 -11.41
CA GLY A 342 6.06 -9.68 -11.47
C GLY A 342 5.66 -10.14 -12.88
N LEU A 343 5.01 -9.28 -13.67
CA LEU A 343 4.63 -9.57 -15.06
C LEU A 343 5.80 -9.39 -16.05
N THR A 344 6.74 -8.49 -15.77
CA THR A 344 7.85 -8.16 -16.69
C THR A 344 8.64 -9.37 -17.20
N PRO A 345 8.94 -10.42 -16.40
CA PRO A 345 9.66 -11.59 -16.90
C PRO A 345 8.83 -12.52 -17.79
N TYR A 346 7.51 -12.30 -17.93
CA TYR A 346 6.60 -13.23 -18.57
C TYR A 346 5.96 -12.69 -19.84
N ILE A 347 5.61 -11.40 -19.84
CA ILE A 347 4.89 -10.75 -20.94
C ILE A 347 5.48 -9.36 -21.22
N ASN A 348 5.10 -8.76 -22.34
CA ASN A 348 5.51 -7.42 -22.69
C ASN A 348 4.74 -6.37 -21.89
N VAL A 349 5.43 -5.73 -20.96
CA VAL A 349 4.87 -4.64 -20.12
C VAL A 349 5.24 -3.29 -20.73
N LYS A 350 4.25 -2.43 -20.92
CA LYS A 350 4.42 -1.04 -21.37
C LYS A 350 3.73 -0.09 -20.43
N GLN A 351 4.33 1.07 -20.19
CA GLN A 351 3.79 2.10 -19.31
C GLN A 351 3.66 3.43 -20.04
N VAL A 352 2.57 4.14 -19.79
CA VAL A 352 2.32 5.53 -20.20
C VAL A 352 2.07 6.35 -18.95
N GLY A 353 2.65 7.56 -18.88
CA GLY A 353 2.49 8.44 -17.72
C GLY A 353 3.84 8.86 -17.15
N THR A 354 4.00 8.77 -15.82
CA THR A 354 5.26 9.12 -15.17
C THR A 354 5.82 7.95 -14.36
N LYS A 355 7.05 8.12 -13.90
CA LYS A 355 7.77 7.14 -13.10
C LYS A 355 7.01 6.80 -11.82
N THR A 356 6.96 5.52 -11.44
CA THR A 356 6.34 5.03 -10.23
C THR A 356 7.13 5.37 -8.96
N HIS A 357 6.58 5.08 -7.79
CA HIS A 357 7.08 5.55 -6.49
C HIS A 357 8.42 4.95 -6.04
N GLY A 358 8.62 3.64 -6.26
CA GLY A 358 9.81 2.91 -5.80
C GLY A 358 9.65 2.22 -4.44
N LYS A 359 8.44 1.77 -4.07
CA LYS A 359 8.22 0.98 -2.85
C LYS A 359 8.25 -0.52 -3.15
N TYR A 360 9.33 -1.19 -2.75
CA TYR A 360 9.60 -2.61 -2.99
C TYR A 360 9.46 -3.50 -1.74
N VAL A 361 9.13 -2.91 -0.60
CA VAL A 361 9.04 -3.58 0.70
C VAL A 361 7.60 -3.67 1.17
N GLY A 362 7.29 -4.75 1.90
CA GLY A 362 5.97 -5.07 2.41
C GLY A 362 5.92 -5.15 3.94
N SER A 363 4.72 -4.97 4.45
CA SER A 363 4.38 -5.05 5.87
C SER A 363 3.44 -6.22 6.16
N THR A 364 3.23 -6.50 7.43
CA THR A 364 2.15 -7.34 7.93
C THR A 364 1.57 -6.70 9.18
N THR A 365 0.28 -6.96 9.47
CA THR A 365 -0.30 -6.53 10.74
C THR A 365 0.16 -7.46 11.85
N LEU A 366 0.81 -6.90 12.86
CA LEU A 366 1.14 -7.58 14.10
C LEU A 366 0.16 -7.15 15.18
N TYR A 367 -0.51 -8.11 15.78
CA TYR A 367 -1.41 -7.93 16.91
C TYR A 367 -0.73 -8.39 18.20
N ASP A 368 -1.10 -7.81 19.33
CA ASP A 368 -0.67 -8.35 20.63
C ASP A 368 -1.43 -9.65 20.93
N SER A 369 -0.85 -10.74 20.46
CA SER A 369 -1.34 -12.11 20.62
C SER A 369 -0.16 -13.09 20.64
N PRO A 370 -0.36 -14.35 21.06
CA PRO A 370 0.73 -15.32 21.20
C PRO A 370 1.55 -15.56 19.92
N ASN A 371 0.96 -15.40 18.75
CA ASN A 371 1.60 -15.62 17.45
C ASN A 371 1.50 -14.37 16.54
N TYR A 372 1.19 -13.20 17.09
CA TYR A 372 1.04 -11.92 16.39
C TYR A 372 -0.07 -11.88 15.33
N THR A 373 -0.92 -12.90 15.25
CA THR A 373 -2.09 -12.92 14.35
C THR A 373 -3.32 -12.33 15.03
N ARG A 374 -4.42 -12.17 14.27
CA ARG A 374 -5.71 -11.66 14.77
C ARG A 374 -6.37 -12.56 15.81
N LYS A 375 -5.96 -13.81 15.90
CA LYS A 375 -6.54 -14.79 16.84
C LYS A 375 -5.97 -14.58 18.25
N ASP A 376 -6.84 -14.65 19.25
CA ASP A 376 -6.49 -14.57 20.69
C ASP A 376 -5.72 -13.26 21.05
N VAL A 377 -6.16 -12.14 20.47
CA VAL A 377 -5.60 -10.80 20.76
C VAL A 377 -5.82 -10.43 22.23
N ASN A 378 -4.87 -9.68 22.79
CA ASN A 378 -4.95 -9.11 24.12
C ASN A 378 -6.19 -8.21 24.24
N PRO A 379 -7.12 -8.48 25.16
CA PRO A 379 -8.35 -7.72 25.28
C PRO A 379 -8.19 -6.34 25.97
N ASN A 380 -7.00 -6.04 26.51
CA ASN A 380 -6.76 -4.84 27.29
C ASN A 380 -6.57 -3.59 26.44
N HIS A 381 -6.27 -3.75 25.15
CA HIS A 381 -6.03 -2.63 24.23
C HIS A 381 -6.24 -3.02 22.76
N ASN A 382 -6.32 -2.01 21.88
CA ASN A 382 -6.49 -2.20 20.44
C ASN A 382 -5.23 -1.82 19.63
N TRP A 383 -4.04 -1.78 20.25
CA TRP A 383 -2.81 -1.47 19.54
C TRP A 383 -2.43 -2.58 18.56
N ALA A 384 -1.99 -2.16 17.36
CA ALA A 384 -1.37 -3.03 16.35
C ALA A 384 -0.25 -2.29 15.63
N MET A 385 0.65 -3.07 15.04
CA MET A 385 1.78 -2.53 14.27
C MET A 385 1.72 -3.01 12.82
N GLN A 386 2.25 -2.18 11.93
CA GLN A 386 2.52 -2.49 10.52
C GLN A 386 4.00 -2.24 10.23
N PRO A 387 4.93 -3.00 10.82
CA PRO A 387 6.33 -2.86 10.48
C PRO A 387 6.60 -3.36 9.06
N ILE A 388 7.62 -2.83 8.43
CA ILE A 388 8.18 -3.44 7.23
C ILE A 388 8.86 -4.76 7.64
N VAL A 389 8.44 -5.87 7.03
CA VAL A 389 8.87 -7.22 7.41
C VAL A 389 9.55 -7.98 6.28
N LEU A 390 9.34 -7.54 5.03
CA LEU A 390 9.86 -8.25 3.86
C LEU A 390 10.18 -7.31 2.70
N GLU A 391 11.06 -7.78 1.82
CA GLU A 391 11.28 -7.29 0.46
C GLU A 391 10.57 -8.23 -0.52
N VAL A 392 10.02 -7.68 -1.61
CA VAL A 392 9.42 -8.48 -2.69
C VAL A 392 10.25 -8.36 -3.95
N VAL A 393 10.55 -9.50 -4.56
CA VAL A 393 11.26 -9.60 -5.84
C VAL A 393 10.47 -10.45 -6.83
N ASN A 394 10.66 -10.23 -8.12
CA ASN A 394 10.09 -11.10 -9.16
C ASN A 394 10.91 -12.42 -9.30
N LYS A 395 10.54 -13.31 -10.26
CA LYS A 395 11.23 -14.58 -10.46
C LYS A 395 12.72 -14.44 -10.81
N ASP A 396 13.14 -13.30 -11.36
CA ASP A 396 14.53 -13.03 -11.71
C ASP A 396 15.32 -12.35 -10.58
N GLY A 397 14.70 -12.18 -9.40
CA GLY A 397 15.28 -11.59 -8.20
C GLY A 397 15.38 -10.07 -8.23
N THR A 398 14.68 -9.39 -9.16
CA THR A 398 14.65 -7.92 -9.25
C THR A 398 13.47 -7.33 -8.47
N ASN A 399 13.61 -6.09 -8.00
CA ASN A 399 12.59 -5.34 -7.26
C ASN A 399 12.32 -3.96 -7.89
N SER A 400 11.39 -3.22 -7.30
CA SER A 400 10.97 -1.89 -7.76
C SER A 400 11.59 -0.73 -6.97
N LYS A 401 12.74 -0.93 -6.32
CA LYS A 401 13.36 0.06 -5.41
C LYS A 401 13.50 1.46 -6.03
N ASP A 402 13.83 1.52 -7.30
CA ASP A 402 14.02 2.80 -8.00
C ASP A 402 12.76 3.27 -8.74
N GLY A 403 11.62 2.56 -8.61
CA GLY A 403 10.43 2.76 -9.43
C GLY A 403 10.65 2.36 -10.90
N PHE A 404 9.55 2.28 -11.66
CA PHE A 404 9.57 1.95 -13.09
C PHE A 404 9.39 3.22 -13.91
N SER A 405 10.32 3.45 -14.83
CA SER A 405 10.22 4.55 -15.81
C SER A 405 9.24 4.17 -16.92
N PRO A 406 8.38 5.10 -17.38
CA PRO A 406 7.40 4.80 -18.41
C PRO A 406 8.05 4.55 -19.78
N THR A 407 7.39 3.76 -20.62
CA THR A 407 7.71 3.58 -22.04
C THR A 407 7.46 4.87 -22.82
N VAL A 408 6.42 5.60 -22.43
CA VAL A 408 6.03 6.91 -22.94
C VAL A 408 5.80 7.85 -21.76
N GLU A 409 6.68 8.83 -21.59
CA GLU A 409 6.54 9.83 -20.54
C GLU A 409 5.49 10.86 -20.94
N LEU A 410 4.47 11.01 -20.09
CA LEU A 410 3.38 11.95 -20.25
C LEU A 410 2.80 12.29 -18.87
N PRO A 411 3.20 13.43 -18.25
CA PRO A 411 2.60 13.87 -16.99
C PRO A 411 1.17 14.35 -17.19
N GLU A 412 0.35 14.27 -16.14
CA GLU A 412 -0.97 14.91 -16.12
C GLU A 412 -0.84 16.43 -16.21
N ASN A 413 -1.69 17.06 -17.04
CA ASN A 413 -1.72 18.51 -17.20
C ASN A 413 -2.97 19.09 -16.53
N PHE A 414 -2.79 20.01 -15.56
CA PHE A 414 -3.89 20.64 -14.83
C PHE A 414 -4.81 21.52 -15.69
N ASP A 415 -4.34 21.97 -16.87
CA ASP A 415 -5.20 22.66 -17.83
C ASP A 415 -6.19 21.71 -18.53
N ASN A 416 -5.84 20.43 -18.60
CA ASN A 416 -6.65 19.39 -19.27
C ASN A 416 -6.38 18.03 -18.63
N LEU A 417 -7.01 17.76 -17.50
CA LEU A 417 -6.98 16.44 -16.87
C LEU A 417 -7.91 15.43 -17.56
N GLY A 418 -8.87 15.88 -18.36
CA GLY A 418 -9.84 15.04 -19.04
C GLY A 418 -10.82 14.35 -18.09
N ILE A 419 -11.62 13.44 -18.63
CA ILE A 419 -12.60 12.61 -17.89
C ILE A 419 -12.07 11.18 -17.85
N LEU A 420 -11.91 10.63 -16.65
CA LEU A 420 -11.42 9.26 -16.46
C LEU A 420 -12.32 8.23 -17.16
N GLY A 421 -11.71 7.37 -17.96
CA GLY A 421 -12.41 6.37 -18.78
C GLY A 421 -12.99 6.91 -20.08
N ASP A 422 -12.89 8.21 -20.37
CA ASP A 422 -13.22 8.77 -21.69
C ASP A 422 -12.09 8.52 -22.68
N ARG A 423 -12.42 8.16 -23.93
CA ARG A 423 -11.47 7.89 -25.02
C ARG A 423 -10.47 9.05 -25.25
N ASN A 424 -10.90 10.28 -25.00
CA ASN A 424 -10.13 11.50 -25.24
C ASN A 424 -9.39 12.00 -23.98
N GLU A 425 -9.42 11.25 -22.87
CA GLU A 425 -8.58 11.56 -21.69
C GLU A 425 -7.11 11.42 -22.11
N PRO A 426 -6.24 12.39 -21.82
CA PRO A 426 -4.91 12.48 -22.45
C PRO A 426 -4.01 11.24 -22.28
N LEU A 427 -3.96 10.65 -21.08
CA LEU A 427 -3.15 9.44 -20.85
C LEU A 427 -3.78 8.21 -21.47
N LEU A 428 -5.09 8.08 -21.43
CA LEU A 428 -5.83 6.98 -22.04
C LEU A 428 -5.77 7.05 -23.56
N GLU A 429 -6.01 8.22 -24.15
CA GLU A 429 -5.86 8.48 -25.58
C GLU A 429 -4.48 8.08 -26.08
N ARG A 430 -3.44 8.52 -25.35
CA ARG A 430 -2.04 8.20 -25.67
C ARG A 430 -1.77 6.71 -25.62
N THR A 431 -2.34 6.01 -24.63
CA THR A 431 -2.16 4.57 -24.46
C THR A 431 -2.85 3.81 -25.59
N ILE A 432 -4.09 4.19 -25.95
CA ILE A 432 -4.82 3.62 -27.11
C ILE A 432 -4.04 3.83 -28.40
N THR A 433 -3.48 5.02 -28.61
CA THR A 433 -2.63 5.32 -29.79
C THR A 433 -1.39 4.43 -29.81
N LEU A 434 -0.72 4.20 -28.68
CA LEU A 434 0.42 3.28 -28.59
C LEU A 434 0.01 1.84 -28.95
N ILE A 435 -1.18 1.39 -28.52
CA ILE A 435 -1.71 0.05 -28.81
C ILE A 435 -2.00 -0.10 -30.31
N THR A 436 -2.67 0.87 -30.93
CA THR A 436 -3.19 0.77 -32.29
C THR A 436 -2.15 1.01 -33.37
N THR A 437 -1.16 1.85 -33.11
CA THR A 437 -0.16 2.26 -34.09
C THR A 437 1.25 1.73 -33.81
N GLY A 438 1.51 1.25 -32.59
CA GLY A 438 2.87 0.91 -32.13
C GLY A 438 3.79 2.14 -31.97
N SER A 439 3.32 3.33 -32.30
CA SER A 439 4.09 4.55 -32.27
C SER A 439 4.17 5.12 -30.85
N ARG A 440 5.39 5.40 -30.41
CA ARG A 440 5.60 6.17 -29.18
C ARG A 440 5.15 7.62 -29.34
N GLY A 441 4.87 8.07 -30.59
CA GLY A 441 4.55 9.45 -30.95
C GLY A 441 5.68 10.44 -30.63
N PHE A 442 5.70 11.56 -31.31
CA PHE A 442 6.53 12.69 -30.83
C PHE A 442 5.78 13.36 -29.69
N SER A 443 6.33 13.35 -28.50
CA SER A 443 5.92 14.27 -27.44
C SER A 443 6.42 15.66 -27.84
N SER A 444 5.70 16.34 -28.71
CA SER A 444 5.82 17.79 -28.91
C SER A 444 5.02 18.56 -27.86
N LEU A 445 4.61 17.87 -26.80
CA LEU A 445 4.08 18.57 -25.65
C LEU A 445 5.29 19.30 -25.08
N ASN A 446 5.23 20.64 -25.15
CA ASN A 446 6.08 21.51 -24.35
C ASN A 446 6.25 20.81 -23.02
N THR A 447 7.50 20.55 -22.64
CA THR A 447 7.85 20.08 -21.30
C THR A 447 7.43 21.20 -20.36
N PHE A 448 6.13 21.20 -20.04
CA PHE A 448 5.68 21.88 -18.86
C PHE A 448 6.38 21.13 -17.74
N ASP A 449 7.25 21.80 -17.00
CA ASP A 449 7.69 21.31 -15.71
C ASP A 449 6.43 21.19 -14.86
N ALA A 450 5.73 20.04 -15.01
CA ALA A 450 4.56 19.74 -14.19
C ALA A 450 5.05 19.80 -12.74
N PRO A 451 4.52 20.71 -11.91
CA PRO A 451 5.00 20.86 -10.55
C PRO A 451 4.84 19.49 -9.86
N LYS A 452 5.95 19.03 -9.28
CA LYS A 452 5.94 17.75 -8.56
C LYS A 452 4.91 17.84 -7.45
N GLU A 453 4.00 16.87 -7.40
CA GLU A 453 3.01 16.78 -6.36
C GLU A 453 3.68 16.75 -4.98
N PHE A 454 3.23 17.62 -4.08
CA PHE A 454 3.75 17.75 -2.74
C PHE A 454 3.18 16.70 -1.80
N SER A 455 1.86 16.46 -1.89
CA SER A 455 1.12 15.49 -1.07
C SER A 455 -0.21 15.14 -1.75
N ASN A 456 -0.95 14.20 -1.20
CA ASN A 456 -2.30 13.86 -1.66
C ASN A 456 -3.15 13.25 -0.53
N SER A 457 -4.47 13.14 -0.75
CA SER A 457 -5.43 12.58 0.20
C SER A 457 -5.07 11.18 0.64
N LYS A 458 -4.68 10.28 -0.26
CA LYS A 458 -4.38 8.87 0.05
C LYS A 458 -3.14 8.68 0.94
N LEU A 459 -2.18 9.61 0.92
CA LEU A 459 -0.99 9.52 1.80
C LEU A 459 -1.31 9.74 3.28
N HIS A 460 -2.50 10.22 3.60
CA HIS A 460 -2.96 10.49 4.95
C HIS A 460 -4.03 9.47 5.43
N THR A 461 -4.30 8.43 4.64
CA THR A 461 -5.13 7.30 5.07
C THR A 461 -4.28 6.26 5.82
N PRO A 462 -4.89 5.41 6.66
CA PRO A 462 -4.17 4.32 7.33
C PRO A 462 -3.48 3.36 6.37
N THR A 463 -4.01 3.18 5.17
CA THR A 463 -3.50 2.24 4.15
C THR A 463 -2.52 2.84 3.14
N ARG A 464 -2.06 4.07 3.35
CA ARG A 464 -1.13 4.83 2.50
C ARG A 464 -0.04 3.96 1.87
N ASN A 465 0.11 4.02 0.55
CA ASN A 465 1.15 3.33 -0.23
C ASN A 465 1.56 1.98 0.37
N ASN A 466 0.58 1.14 0.76
CA ASN A 466 0.85 -0.09 1.47
C ASN A 466 0.99 -1.28 0.52
N MET A 467 1.94 -2.18 0.82
CA MET A 467 1.99 -3.54 0.33
C MET A 467 2.02 -4.45 1.54
N TYR A 468 1.04 -5.34 1.65
CA TYR A 468 0.95 -6.19 2.81
C TYR A 468 0.71 -7.65 2.47
N VAL A 469 1.15 -8.50 3.37
CA VAL A 469 0.84 -9.93 3.43
C VAL A 469 0.12 -10.23 4.73
N GLU A 470 -0.70 -11.27 4.72
CA GLU A 470 -1.36 -11.79 5.92
C GLU A 470 -0.50 -12.90 6.54
N LEU A 471 -0.30 -12.86 7.85
CA LEU A 471 0.27 -13.99 8.59
C LEU A 471 -0.78 -15.11 8.66
N LYS A 472 -0.37 -16.33 8.29
CA LYS A 472 -1.22 -17.54 8.33
C LYS A 472 -1.05 -18.29 9.63
#